data_dd2543effe1b959bb01b4d3ae28e5fd9
#
_entry.id   dd2543effe1b959bb01b4d3ae28e5fd9
#
_cell.length_a   1.000
_cell.length_b   1.000
_cell.length_c   1.000
_cell.angle_alpha   90.00
_cell.angle_beta   90.00
_cell.angle_gamma   90.00
#
_symmetry.space_group_name_H-M   'P 1'
#
loop_
_entity.id
_entity.type
_entity.pdbx_description
1 polymer ?
#
loop_
_entity_poly.entity_id
_entity_poly.type
_entity_poly.pdbx_seq_one_letter_code
_entity_poly.pdbx_strand_id
1 'polypeptide(L)'
;MGMTQTQKILAAHAGLAEVKAGQLINAKLDIVLGNDITTPVAINEFEKAGFNGVFDKEHIAIVLDHFVPNKDIKSATQSKQCREFANKYDILNFYDVGQMGIEHALLPEKGIVTAGDCVIGADSHTCTYGALGAFSTGVGSTDMPPAWLPAWRGSRCLPPSSSC
;
A
#
# COMPACT_ATOMS: atom_id res chain seq x y z
N MET A 1 -29.56 -0.81 -11.24
CA MET A 1 -29.08 0.25 -10.33
C MET A 1 -27.71 0.69 -10.80
N GLY A 2 -27.35 1.97 -10.65
CA GLY A 2 -26.00 2.43 -10.96
C GLY A 2 -25.00 1.91 -9.92
N MET A 3 -23.74 1.69 -10.33
CA MET A 3 -22.63 1.35 -9.42
C MET A 3 -22.23 2.54 -8.56
N THR A 4 -21.87 2.30 -7.30
CA THR A 4 -21.19 3.28 -6.45
C THR A 4 -19.79 3.59 -6.99
N GLN A 5 -19.17 4.68 -6.50
CA GLN A 5 -17.80 5.04 -6.87
C GLN A 5 -16.81 3.88 -6.59
N THR A 6 -16.87 3.30 -5.41
CA THR A 6 -16.08 2.12 -5.03
C THR A 6 -16.27 0.96 -6.00
N GLN A 7 -17.51 0.63 -6.36
CA GLN A 7 -17.78 -0.43 -7.33
C GLN A 7 -17.20 -0.14 -8.71
N LYS A 8 -17.24 1.12 -9.16
CA LYS A 8 -16.65 1.53 -10.44
C LYS A 8 -15.13 1.36 -10.45
N ILE A 9 -14.46 1.79 -9.38
CA ILE A 9 -13.01 1.66 -9.25
C ILE A 9 -12.62 0.18 -9.23
N LEU A 10 -13.24 -0.61 -8.37
CA LEU A 10 -12.96 -2.04 -8.25
C LEU A 10 -13.27 -2.81 -9.54
N ALA A 11 -14.35 -2.47 -10.25
CA ALA A 11 -14.68 -3.10 -11.53
C ALA A 11 -13.60 -2.81 -12.59
N ALA A 12 -13.17 -1.55 -12.69
CA ALA A 12 -12.10 -1.16 -13.61
C ALA A 12 -10.79 -1.90 -13.31
N HIS A 13 -10.38 -2.00 -12.04
CA HIS A 13 -9.16 -2.69 -11.63
C HIS A 13 -9.26 -4.23 -11.72
N ALA A 14 -10.48 -4.78 -11.70
CA ALA A 14 -10.72 -6.20 -11.92
C ALA A 14 -10.95 -6.58 -13.39
N GLY A 15 -11.02 -5.59 -14.30
CA GLY A 15 -11.35 -5.82 -15.70
C GLY A 15 -12.79 -6.34 -15.90
N LEU A 16 -13.70 -5.96 -15.00
CA LEU A 16 -15.11 -6.39 -15.00
C LEU A 16 -16.02 -5.23 -15.40
N ALA A 17 -17.14 -5.55 -16.05
CA ALA A 17 -18.15 -4.53 -16.40
C ALA A 17 -18.89 -4.02 -15.15
N GLU A 18 -19.10 -4.87 -14.15
CA GLU A 18 -19.73 -4.52 -12.88
C GLU A 18 -19.21 -5.43 -11.74
N VAL A 19 -19.29 -4.93 -10.52
CA VAL A 19 -19.03 -5.70 -9.29
C VAL A 19 -20.17 -5.50 -8.30
N LYS A 20 -20.42 -6.53 -7.47
CA LYS A 20 -21.50 -6.53 -6.47
C LYS A 20 -20.95 -6.74 -5.08
N ALA A 21 -21.63 -6.21 -4.07
CA ALA A 21 -21.29 -6.47 -2.67
C ALA A 21 -21.27 -7.99 -2.39
N GLY A 22 -20.24 -8.44 -1.65
CA GLY A 22 -20.02 -9.87 -1.36
C GLY A 22 -19.34 -10.67 -2.48
N GLN A 23 -19.09 -10.08 -3.64
CA GLN A 23 -18.37 -10.74 -4.72
C GLN A 23 -16.86 -10.76 -4.43
N LEU A 24 -16.22 -11.93 -4.58
CA LEU A 24 -14.76 -12.03 -4.59
C LEU A 24 -14.23 -11.60 -5.95
N ILE A 25 -13.29 -10.67 -5.95
CA ILE A 25 -12.65 -10.16 -7.17
C ILE A 25 -11.13 -10.11 -7.01
N ASN A 26 -10.43 -10.18 -8.12
CA ASN A 26 -9.00 -9.89 -8.18
C ASN A 26 -8.85 -8.50 -8.80
N ALA A 27 -8.48 -7.50 -8.01
CA ALA A 27 -8.26 -6.13 -8.48
C ALA A 27 -6.76 -5.83 -8.55
N LYS A 28 -6.30 -5.22 -9.64
CA LYS A 28 -4.93 -4.72 -9.77
C LYS A 28 -4.73 -3.60 -8.75
N LEU A 29 -3.58 -3.58 -8.10
CA LEU A 29 -3.19 -2.49 -7.19
C LEU A 29 -2.36 -1.46 -7.95
N ASP A 30 -2.61 -0.18 -7.68
CA ASP A 30 -1.79 0.92 -8.18
C ASP A 30 -0.69 1.26 -7.19
N ILE A 31 -0.99 1.29 -5.89
CA ILE A 31 0.01 1.57 -4.85
C ILE A 31 -0.12 0.59 -3.69
N VAL A 32 1.03 0.12 -3.22
CA VAL A 32 1.18 -0.60 -1.95
C VAL A 32 2.02 0.26 -1.02
N LEU A 33 1.39 0.78 0.04
CA LEU A 33 1.98 1.73 0.97
C LEU A 33 2.47 1.04 2.25
N GLY A 34 3.64 1.46 2.73
CA GLY A 34 4.16 1.10 4.05
C GLY A 34 4.90 2.26 4.70
N ASN A 35 5.02 2.22 6.03
CA ASN A 35 5.76 3.19 6.83
C ASN A 35 6.83 2.50 7.68
N ASP A 36 7.58 3.27 8.46
CA ASP A 36 8.69 2.76 9.28
C ASP A 36 8.25 1.91 10.50
N ILE A 37 6.95 1.84 10.81
CA ILE A 37 6.40 0.92 11.83
C ILE A 37 6.06 -0.43 11.20
N THR A 38 5.34 -0.42 10.11
CA THR A 38 4.67 -1.60 9.55
C THR A 38 5.49 -2.32 8.50
N THR A 39 6.26 -1.58 7.70
CA THR A 39 7.14 -2.14 6.66
C THR A 39 8.19 -3.12 7.20
N PRO A 40 8.88 -2.87 8.34
CA PRO A 40 9.82 -3.84 8.88
C PRO A 40 9.20 -5.20 9.20
N VAL A 41 7.96 -5.23 9.69
CA VAL A 41 7.24 -6.48 9.94
C VAL A 41 6.97 -7.20 8.62
N ALA A 42 6.50 -6.48 7.61
CA ALA A 42 6.26 -7.02 6.28
C ALA A 42 7.56 -7.55 5.63
N ILE A 43 8.66 -6.82 5.74
CA ILE A 43 9.97 -7.26 5.23
C ILE A 43 10.40 -8.59 5.88
N ASN A 44 10.26 -8.71 7.21
CA ASN A 44 10.60 -9.94 7.91
C ASN A 44 9.79 -11.15 7.40
N GLU A 45 8.49 -10.97 7.17
CA GLU A 45 7.64 -12.03 6.62
C GLU A 45 7.98 -12.33 5.15
N PHE A 46 8.30 -11.31 4.37
CA PHE A 46 8.74 -11.44 2.99
C PHE A 46 10.04 -12.29 2.88
N GLU A 47 11.01 -12.00 3.74
CA GLU A 47 12.28 -12.72 3.79
C GLU A 47 12.12 -14.16 4.31
N LYS A 48 11.33 -14.36 5.37
CA LYS A 48 11.00 -15.71 5.88
C LYS A 48 10.33 -16.59 4.83
N ALA A 49 9.49 -16.02 4.01
CA ALA A 49 8.83 -16.73 2.90
C ALA A 49 9.78 -17.04 1.73
N GLY A 50 11.03 -16.55 1.76
CA GLY A 50 12.02 -16.79 0.72
C GLY A 50 11.76 -16.03 -0.57
N PHE A 51 11.02 -14.94 -0.53
CA PHE A 51 10.73 -14.12 -1.70
C PHE A 51 11.96 -13.29 -2.11
N ASN A 52 12.24 -13.22 -3.42
CA ASN A 52 13.46 -12.62 -3.96
C ASN A 52 13.23 -11.54 -5.01
N GLY A 53 12.04 -10.94 -5.06
CA GLY A 53 11.73 -9.87 -6.00
C GLY A 53 10.41 -9.21 -5.73
N VAL A 54 10.30 -7.94 -6.08
CA VAL A 54 9.07 -7.15 -6.00
C VAL A 54 8.41 -7.04 -7.38
N PHE A 55 7.08 -6.83 -7.41
CA PHE A 55 6.32 -6.82 -8.66
C PHE A 55 6.62 -5.59 -9.51
N ASP A 56 6.70 -4.43 -8.87
CA ASP A 56 6.97 -3.16 -9.52
C ASP A 56 7.45 -2.13 -8.50
N LYS A 57 8.64 -1.60 -8.74
CA LYS A 57 9.30 -0.63 -7.88
C LYS A 57 8.65 0.75 -7.88
N GLU A 58 7.85 1.05 -8.90
CA GLU A 58 7.11 2.32 -9.04
C GLU A 58 5.79 2.30 -8.25
N HIS A 59 5.23 1.11 -8.04
CA HIS A 59 3.95 0.89 -7.37
C HIS A 59 4.08 0.54 -5.87
N ILE A 60 5.29 0.62 -5.32
CA ILE A 60 5.55 0.48 -3.89
C ILE A 60 5.98 1.84 -3.35
N ALA A 61 5.29 2.31 -2.31
CA ALA A 61 5.64 3.53 -1.60
C ALA A 61 6.01 3.21 -0.15
N ILE A 62 7.15 3.72 0.32
CA ILE A 62 7.60 3.59 1.71
C ILE A 62 7.94 4.98 2.23
N VAL A 63 7.29 5.40 3.30
CA VAL A 63 7.48 6.71 3.92
C VAL A 63 7.95 6.52 5.35
N LEU A 64 9.07 7.14 5.70
CA LEU A 64 9.56 7.17 7.08
C LEU A 64 9.00 8.42 7.77
N ASP A 65 7.89 8.30 8.47
CA ASP A 65 7.20 9.45 9.07
C ASP A 65 6.78 9.29 10.53
N HIS A 66 6.83 8.07 11.07
CA HIS A 66 6.42 7.81 12.46
C HIS A 66 7.60 7.83 13.43
N PHE A 67 8.76 7.30 13.02
CA PHE A 67 9.94 7.14 13.88
C PHE A 67 11.08 8.10 13.57
N VAL A 68 10.92 8.97 12.61
CA VAL A 68 11.93 9.96 12.27
C VAL A 68 11.51 11.35 12.76
N PRO A 69 12.44 12.13 13.35
CA PRO A 69 13.82 11.74 13.71
C PRO A 69 13.84 10.62 14.76
N ASN A 70 14.74 9.63 14.56
CA ASN A 70 14.77 8.45 15.41
C ASN A 70 15.14 8.79 16.86
N LYS A 71 14.33 8.35 17.81
CA LYS A 71 14.52 8.62 19.24
C LYS A 71 15.43 7.63 19.95
N ASP A 72 15.62 6.44 19.38
CA ASP A 72 16.37 5.35 19.99
C ASP A 72 16.94 4.39 18.92
N ILE A 73 17.77 3.43 19.37
CA ILE A 73 18.40 2.43 18.49
C ILE A 73 17.34 1.54 17.82
N LYS A 74 16.24 1.23 18.49
CA LYS A 74 15.19 0.37 17.94
C LYS A 74 14.52 1.03 16.75
N SER A 75 14.10 2.28 16.89
CA SER A 75 13.50 3.04 15.79
C SER A 75 14.49 3.26 14.64
N ALA A 76 15.77 3.53 14.95
CA ALA A 76 16.81 3.67 13.94
C ALA A 76 17.05 2.35 13.18
N THR A 77 16.95 1.20 13.85
CA THR A 77 17.08 -0.12 13.22
C THR A 77 15.93 -0.38 12.25
N GLN A 78 14.71 -0.01 12.63
CA GLN A 78 13.53 -0.14 11.75
C GLN A 78 13.66 0.74 10.50
N SER A 79 14.05 2.00 10.67
CA SER A 79 14.31 2.90 9.54
C SER A 79 15.44 2.39 8.64
N LYS A 80 16.51 1.82 9.23
CA LYS A 80 17.61 1.18 8.49
C LYS A 80 17.09 0.01 7.64
N GLN A 81 16.26 -0.85 8.21
CA GLN A 81 15.69 -2.00 7.50
C GLN A 81 14.86 -1.56 6.28
N CYS A 82 14.05 -0.51 6.43
CA CYS A 82 13.32 0.08 5.30
C CYS A 82 14.26 0.60 4.20
N ARG A 83 15.35 1.30 4.57
CA ARG A 83 16.36 1.79 3.62
C ARG A 83 17.03 0.65 2.85
N GLU A 84 17.45 -0.39 3.57
CA GLU A 84 18.11 -1.56 2.98
C GLU A 84 17.19 -2.28 2.00
N PHE A 85 15.91 -2.43 2.35
CA PHE A 85 14.90 -3.01 1.47
C PHE A 85 14.66 -2.15 0.23
N ALA A 86 14.46 -0.84 0.43
CA ALA A 86 14.24 0.09 -0.67
C ALA A 86 15.43 0.12 -1.65
N ASN A 87 16.66 0.13 -1.14
CA ASN A 87 17.88 0.08 -1.95
C ASN A 87 18.03 -1.26 -2.67
N LYS A 88 17.74 -2.39 -2.00
CA LYS A 88 17.87 -3.74 -2.57
C LYS A 88 16.97 -3.95 -3.78
N TYR A 89 15.78 -3.35 -3.75
CA TYR A 89 14.76 -3.53 -4.80
C TYR A 89 14.55 -2.28 -5.65
N ASP A 90 15.40 -1.26 -5.52
CA ASP A 90 15.31 0.02 -6.25
C ASP A 90 13.93 0.68 -6.14
N ILE A 91 13.31 0.67 -4.95
CA ILE A 91 12.00 1.29 -4.76
C ILE A 91 12.09 2.79 -5.04
N LEU A 92 11.32 3.29 -6.01
CA LEU A 92 11.39 4.68 -6.44
C LEU A 92 10.68 5.63 -5.48
N ASN A 93 9.56 5.20 -4.91
CA ASN A 93 8.77 6.02 -3.99
C ASN A 93 9.19 5.75 -2.54
N PHE A 94 10.47 5.99 -2.25
CA PHE A 94 11.04 5.91 -0.91
C PHE A 94 11.35 7.30 -0.37
N TYR A 95 10.72 7.67 0.75
CA TYR A 95 10.83 8.99 1.36
C TYR A 95 11.45 8.90 2.75
N ASP A 96 12.73 9.25 2.82
CA ASP A 96 13.55 9.26 4.04
C ASP A 96 13.67 10.68 4.61
N VAL A 97 14.42 10.82 5.69
CA VAL A 97 14.75 12.10 6.34
C VAL A 97 15.20 13.15 5.32
N GLY A 98 14.56 14.31 5.35
CA GLY A 98 14.81 15.41 4.42
C GLY A 98 13.89 15.42 3.19
N GLN A 99 13.23 14.32 2.88
CA GLN A 99 12.24 14.22 1.79
C GLN A 99 10.89 13.67 2.28
N MET A 100 10.82 13.28 3.54
CA MET A 100 9.63 12.74 4.17
C MET A 100 8.58 13.81 4.45
N GLY A 101 7.37 13.35 4.69
CA GLY A 101 6.24 14.11 5.21
C GLY A 101 5.25 13.13 5.81
N ILE A 102 4.14 13.60 6.34
CA ILE A 102 3.04 12.70 6.75
C ILE A 102 2.60 11.92 5.51
N GLU A 103 2.69 10.59 5.54
CA GLU A 103 2.48 9.72 4.37
C GLU A 103 1.16 10.01 3.63
N HIS A 104 0.08 10.20 4.38
CA HIS A 104 -1.24 10.44 3.80
C HIS A 104 -1.45 11.84 3.22
N ALA A 105 -0.54 12.79 3.48
CA ALA A 105 -0.47 14.08 2.81
C ALA A 105 0.57 14.07 1.68
N LEU A 106 1.73 13.48 1.94
CA LEU A 106 2.87 13.45 1.03
C LEU A 106 2.54 12.76 -0.30
N LEU A 107 1.92 11.57 -0.25
CA LEU A 107 1.67 10.79 -1.47
C LEU A 107 0.68 11.48 -2.42
N PRO A 108 -0.43 12.08 -1.96
CA PRO A 108 -1.27 12.93 -2.81
C PRO A 108 -0.56 14.17 -3.35
N GLU A 109 0.21 14.88 -2.52
CA GLU A 109 0.96 16.07 -2.95
C GLU A 109 1.99 15.76 -4.04
N LYS A 110 2.58 14.57 -4.00
CA LYS A 110 3.49 14.05 -5.02
C LYS A 110 2.78 13.48 -6.26
N GLY A 111 1.46 13.38 -6.24
CA GLY A 111 0.69 12.77 -7.31
C GLY A 111 0.86 11.25 -7.43
N ILE A 112 1.34 10.59 -6.36
CA ILE A 112 1.54 9.14 -6.32
C ILE A 112 0.22 8.43 -6.08
N VAL A 113 -0.68 9.04 -5.29
CA VAL A 113 -2.05 8.59 -5.09
C VAL A 113 -3.00 9.62 -5.66
N THR A 114 -3.86 9.18 -6.58
CA THR A 114 -4.83 10.03 -7.28
C THR A 114 -6.24 9.46 -7.23
N ALA A 115 -7.20 10.24 -7.72
CA ALA A 115 -8.59 9.79 -7.80
C ALA A 115 -8.72 8.60 -8.76
N GLY A 116 -9.42 7.57 -8.32
CA GLY A 116 -9.64 6.36 -9.11
C GLY A 116 -8.64 5.24 -8.84
N ASP A 117 -7.56 5.49 -8.11
CA ASP A 117 -6.57 4.46 -7.77
C ASP A 117 -7.11 3.40 -6.80
N CYS A 118 -6.50 2.23 -6.86
CA CYS A 118 -6.70 1.13 -5.93
C CYS A 118 -5.44 0.98 -5.05
N VAL A 119 -5.55 1.38 -3.78
CA VAL A 119 -4.44 1.49 -2.84
C VAL A 119 -4.63 0.54 -1.66
N ILE A 120 -3.58 -0.17 -1.29
CA ILE A 120 -3.52 -0.85 0.01
C ILE A 120 -2.31 -0.37 0.79
N GLY A 121 -2.41 -0.40 2.11
CA GLY A 121 -1.31 -0.06 3.01
C GLY A 121 -1.41 -0.80 4.32
N ALA A 122 -0.28 -0.94 5.00
CA ALA A 122 -0.26 -1.54 6.33
C ALA A 122 -0.47 -0.51 7.45
N ASP A 123 -0.94 0.68 7.11
CA ASP A 123 -1.33 1.72 8.06
C ASP A 123 -2.84 1.74 8.29
N SER A 124 -3.26 1.98 9.53
CA SER A 124 -4.67 2.02 9.93
C SER A 124 -5.46 3.17 9.30
N HIS A 125 -4.78 4.23 8.83
CA HIS A 125 -5.36 5.40 8.21
C HIS A 125 -5.28 5.38 6.67
N THR A 126 -4.87 4.25 6.06
CA THR A 126 -4.77 4.11 4.59
C THR A 126 -6.09 4.47 3.89
N CYS A 127 -7.24 4.22 4.52
CA CYS A 127 -8.56 4.58 3.97
C CYS A 127 -8.76 6.09 3.72
N THR A 128 -7.90 6.96 4.24
CA THR A 128 -7.94 8.42 4.06
C THR A 128 -7.95 8.84 2.59
N TYR A 129 -7.30 8.10 1.71
CA TYR A 129 -7.31 8.42 0.27
C TYR A 129 -8.68 8.27 -0.40
N GLY A 130 -9.65 7.66 0.30
CA GLY A 130 -11.05 7.68 -0.13
C GLY A 130 -11.63 9.10 -0.23
N ALA A 131 -11.11 10.05 0.55
CA ALA A 131 -11.48 11.47 0.47
C ALA A 131 -11.06 12.12 -0.86
N LEU A 132 -10.05 11.57 -1.53
CA LEU A 132 -9.58 11.99 -2.86
C LEU A 132 -10.30 11.27 -4.00
N GLY A 133 -11.15 10.31 -3.68
CA GLY A 133 -11.83 9.50 -4.68
C GLY A 133 -11.06 8.23 -5.11
N ALA A 134 -10.06 7.79 -4.36
CA ALA A 134 -9.44 6.49 -4.52
C ALA A 134 -10.22 5.41 -3.78
N PHE A 135 -10.07 4.14 -4.18
CA PHE A 135 -10.38 3.02 -3.32
C PHE A 135 -9.12 2.70 -2.51
N SER A 136 -9.18 2.88 -1.20
CA SER A 136 -8.03 2.60 -0.34
C SER A 136 -8.44 1.89 0.94
N THR A 137 -7.61 0.94 1.37
CA THR A 137 -7.89 0.15 2.57
C THR A 137 -6.62 -0.31 3.28
N GLY A 138 -6.71 -0.39 4.61
CA GLY A 138 -5.67 -0.97 5.44
C GLY A 138 -5.67 -2.50 5.37
N VAL A 139 -4.47 -3.09 5.39
CA VAL A 139 -4.23 -4.53 5.49
C VAL A 139 -3.26 -4.82 6.64
N GLY A 140 -3.24 -6.05 7.14
CA GLY A 140 -2.25 -6.45 8.14
C GLY A 140 -0.82 -6.37 7.59
N SER A 141 0.15 -5.97 8.42
CA SER A 141 1.56 -5.94 8.00
C SER A 141 2.07 -7.30 7.55
N THR A 142 1.51 -8.39 8.09
CA THR A 142 1.81 -9.76 7.69
C THR A 142 1.15 -10.18 6.37
N ASP A 143 0.10 -9.47 5.96
CA ASP A 143 -0.64 -9.73 4.72
C ASP A 143 -0.14 -8.87 3.54
N MET A 144 0.74 -7.91 3.82
CA MET A 144 1.30 -7.01 2.82
C MET A 144 2.34 -7.67 1.88
N PRO A 145 3.22 -8.60 2.35
CA PRO A 145 4.25 -9.18 1.50
C PRO A 145 3.76 -9.82 0.20
N PRO A 146 2.65 -10.56 0.17
CA PRO A 146 2.11 -11.07 -1.09
C PRO A 146 1.83 -9.98 -2.13
N ALA A 147 1.43 -8.77 -1.70
CA ALA A 147 1.15 -7.67 -2.61
C ALA A 147 2.41 -7.09 -3.28
N TRP A 148 3.60 -7.40 -2.77
CA TRP A 148 4.88 -7.03 -3.37
C TRP A 148 5.37 -8.02 -4.44
N LEU A 149 4.70 -9.16 -4.62
CA LEU A 149 5.20 -10.24 -5.48
C LEU A 149 4.83 -10.06 -6.96
N PRO A 150 5.72 -10.43 -7.90
CA PRO A 150 5.46 -10.37 -9.35
C PRO A 150 4.25 -11.21 -9.79
N ALA A 151 3.95 -12.30 -9.10
CA ALA A 151 2.83 -13.19 -9.39
C ALA A 151 1.49 -12.65 -8.86
N TRP A 152 1.51 -11.64 -8.02
CA TRP A 152 0.32 -11.06 -7.44
C TRP A 152 -0.28 -10.02 -8.37
N ARG A 153 -1.17 -10.45 -9.24
CA ARG A 153 -1.95 -9.57 -10.13
C ARG A 153 -3.31 -9.18 -9.53
N GLY A 154 -3.44 -9.11 -8.22
CA GLY A 154 -4.68 -8.69 -7.60
C GLY A 154 -4.79 -9.09 -6.14
N SER A 155 -5.21 -8.18 -5.28
CA SER A 155 -5.71 -8.52 -3.96
C SER A 155 -7.14 -9.03 -4.09
N ARG A 156 -7.50 -10.04 -3.28
CA ARG A 156 -8.89 -10.39 -3.08
C ARG A 156 -9.52 -9.29 -2.23
N CYS A 157 -10.08 -8.28 -2.88
CA CYS A 157 -10.87 -7.29 -2.18
C CYS A 157 -12.28 -7.85 -2.00
N LEU A 158 -12.71 -7.98 -0.76
CA LEU A 158 -14.13 -8.08 -0.45
C LEU A 158 -14.71 -6.67 -0.61
N PRO A 159 -15.69 -6.43 -1.48
CA PRO A 159 -16.38 -5.16 -1.47
C PRO A 159 -17.03 -4.97 -0.11
N PRO A 160 -17.05 -3.74 0.43
CA PRO A 160 -17.64 -3.48 1.74
C PRO A 160 -19.08 -4.02 1.77
N SER A 161 -19.39 -4.77 2.81
CA SER A 161 -20.78 -5.08 3.14
C SER A 161 -21.53 -3.76 3.28
N SER A 162 -22.79 -3.74 2.89
CA SER A 162 -23.69 -2.57 2.82
C SER A 162 -24.01 -1.93 4.20
N SER A 163 -23.03 -1.89 5.10
CA SER A 163 -23.12 -1.27 6.43
C SER A 163 -21.94 -0.30 6.63
N CYS A 164 -22.01 0.82 5.97
CA CYS A 164 -21.46 2.12 6.38
C CYS A 164 -22.37 3.19 5.81
#